data_4e38d89591cf418c34e9c5561cb61781
#
_entry.id   4e38d89591cf418c34e9c5561cb61781
#
_cell.length_a   1.000
_cell.length_b   1.000
_cell.length_c   1.000
_cell.angle_alpha   90.00
_cell.angle_beta   90.00
_cell.angle_gamma   90.00
#
_symmetry.space_group_name_H-M   'P 1'
#
loop_
_entity.id
_entity.type
_entity.pdbx_description
1 polymer ?
#
loop_
_entity_poly.entity_id
_entity_poly.type
_entity_poly.pdbx_seq_one_letter_code
_entity_poly.pdbx_strand_id
1 'polypeptide(L)'
;EMSASLVGSEMCIRDRVEALDIEYRLNTMVMDITKERVVTTMSSERGICQIQADAIVLAMGCRERPRGALNIPGYRPAGIYTAGTAQRLVNMEGYLPGREVVILGSGDIGLIMARRMTLEGAHVNVVAELMPYSGGLKRNIVQCLDDYGIPLKLSHTVVKIHGKKRVEGVTLAQVDAQARPIPGTEEFYACDTLLLSVGLLPENELSRQAQVSLNPVTNGPLVDENLETDVEGIFACGNVLHVHDLVDFVSEEATRAGKAAAEYAQRAVQKTEHSVTETFVRIQSEGGVRYTVPSQIHRKQEKGLNIRFRVNKVFGACKVQVYLNGELALEKKKKSAAPGEMEQILIPENVFEKVAEIKEIRLQMEEL
;
A
#
# COMPACT_ATOMS: atom_id res chain seq x y z
N GLU A 1 10.15 9.37 -17.61
CA GLU A 1 9.16 8.48 -18.23
C GLU A 1 8.04 8.05 -17.30
N MET A 2 8.29 7.78 -16.01
CA MET A 2 7.22 7.43 -15.04
C MET A 2 6.28 8.60 -14.74
N SER A 3 6.74 9.84 -14.70
CA SER A 3 5.89 11.01 -14.49
C SER A 3 4.95 11.28 -15.66
N ALA A 4 5.38 11.02 -16.89
CA ALA A 4 4.54 11.15 -18.07
C ALA A 4 3.41 10.11 -18.11
N SER A 5 3.65 8.88 -17.63
CA SER A 5 2.62 7.85 -17.51
C SER A 5 1.56 8.19 -16.46
N LEU A 6 1.96 8.75 -15.31
CA LEU A 6 1.03 9.20 -14.26
C LEU A 6 0.19 10.39 -14.71
N VAL A 7 0.82 11.39 -15.34
CA VAL A 7 0.12 12.56 -15.89
C VAL A 7 -0.87 12.13 -16.98
N GLY A 8 -0.50 11.22 -17.87
CA GLY A 8 -1.41 10.67 -18.88
C GLY A 8 -2.58 9.90 -18.29
N SER A 9 -2.36 9.12 -17.23
CA SER A 9 -3.43 8.39 -16.53
C SER A 9 -4.41 9.32 -15.83
N GLU A 10 -3.94 10.35 -15.13
CA GLU A 10 -4.80 11.36 -14.49
C GLU A 10 -5.66 12.13 -15.51
N MET A 11 -5.09 12.59 -16.62
CA MET A 11 -5.86 13.24 -17.69
C MET A 11 -6.94 12.31 -18.25
N CYS A 12 -6.61 11.06 -18.56
CA CYS A 12 -7.58 10.08 -19.06
C CYS A 12 -8.71 9.76 -18.05
N ILE A 13 -8.40 9.70 -16.75
CA ILE A 13 -9.41 9.48 -15.71
C ILE A 13 -10.33 10.69 -15.63
N ARG A 14 -9.78 11.89 -15.60
CA ARG A 14 -10.52 13.15 -15.54
C ARG A 14 -11.48 13.31 -16.73
N ASP A 15 -10.96 13.11 -17.94
CA ASP A 15 -11.75 13.17 -19.18
C ASP A 15 -12.91 12.16 -19.15
N ARG A 16 -12.71 10.96 -18.60
CA ARG A 16 -13.75 9.95 -18.45
C ARG A 16 -14.81 10.35 -17.43
N VAL A 17 -14.42 10.92 -16.29
CA VAL A 17 -15.34 11.42 -15.27
C VAL A 17 -16.23 12.52 -15.85
N GLU A 18 -15.64 13.45 -16.60
CA GLU A 18 -16.35 14.53 -17.27
C GLU A 18 -17.29 14.00 -18.37
N ALA A 19 -16.81 13.06 -19.19
CA ALA A 19 -17.61 12.47 -20.28
C ALA A 19 -18.81 11.63 -19.79
N LEU A 20 -18.75 11.11 -18.57
CA LEU A 20 -19.81 10.33 -17.93
C LEU A 20 -20.73 11.17 -17.06
N ASP A 21 -20.53 12.50 -17.02
CA ASP A 21 -21.31 13.45 -16.19
C ASP A 21 -21.39 13.02 -14.71
N ILE A 22 -20.27 12.48 -14.18
CA ILE A 22 -20.20 12.06 -12.78
C ILE A 22 -20.03 13.30 -11.90
N GLU A 23 -20.96 13.49 -10.93
CA GLU A 23 -20.84 14.56 -9.95
C GLU A 23 -19.58 14.34 -9.09
N TYR A 24 -18.72 15.35 -9.03
CA TYR A 24 -17.58 15.37 -8.10
C TYR A 24 -17.61 16.66 -7.27
N ARG A 25 -17.20 16.55 -6.02
CA ARG A 25 -17.22 17.65 -5.04
C ARG A 25 -15.83 17.99 -4.61
N LEU A 26 -15.25 19.04 -5.20
CA LEU A 26 -13.98 19.60 -4.80
C LEU A 26 -14.09 20.35 -3.46
N ASN A 27 -12.96 20.53 -2.76
CA ASN A 27 -12.90 21.27 -1.49
C ASN A 27 -13.90 20.78 -0.45
N THR A 28 -14.21 19.48 -0.50
CA THR A 28 -15.20 18.83 0.38
C THR A 28 -14.55 17.71 1.16
N MET A 29 -14.57 17.82 2.49
CA MET A 29 -14.03 16.82 3.41
C MET A 29 -15.14 15.85 3.84
N VAL A 30 -14.89 14.56 3.76
CA VAL A 30 -15.73 13.55 4.41
C VAL A 30 -15.32 13.49 5.88
N MET A 31 -16.27 13.74 6.77
CA MET A 31 -16.07 13.81 8.23
C MET A 31 -16.43 12.50 8.91
N ASP A 32 -17.43 11.78 8.37
CA ASP A 32 -17.93 10.56 8.97
C ASP A 32 -18.62 9.68 7.91
N ILE A 33 -18.55 8.36 8.13
CA ILE A 33 -19.29 7.36 7.37
C ILE A 33 -19.88 6.38 8.38
N THR A 34 -21.22 6.22 8.35
CA THR A 34 -21.88 5.22 9.19
C THR A 34 -22.02 3.88 8.49
N LYS A 35 -22.24 2.80 9.25
CA LYS A 35 -22.52 1.47 8.69
C LYS A 35 -23.80 1.41 7.86
N GLU A 36 -24.74 2.34 8.09
CA GLU A 36 -25.96 2.50 7.30
C GLU A 36 -25.73 3.29 6.01
N ARG A 37 -24.47 3.57 5.68
CA ARG A 37 -24.02 4.28 4.47
C ARG A 37 -24.45 5.75 4.42
N VAL A 38 -24.57 6.40 5.55
CA VAL A 38 -24.74 7.87 5.61
C VAL A 38 -23.33 8.49 5.62
N VAL A 39 -23.06 9.34 4.63
CA VAL A 39 -21.79 10.06 4.49
C VAL A 39 -21.99 11.50 4.92
N THR A 40 -21.30 11.94 5.97
CA THR A 40 -21.29 13.32 6.42
C THR A 40 -20.11 14.07 5.79
N THR A 41 -20.41 15.16 5.08
CA THR A 41 -19.39 15.98 4.41
C THR A 41 -19.41 17.40 4.93
N MET A 42 -18.25 18.08 4.79
CA MET A 42 -18.09 19.50 5.14
C MET A 42 -17.36 20.25 4.03
N SER A 43 -17.88 21.38 3.63
CA SER A 43 -17.22 22.32 2.70
C SER A 43 -17.51 23.77 3.08
N SER A 44 -16.67 24.71 2.61
CA SER A 44 -16.89 26.16 2.81
C SER A 44 -18.14 26.67 2.10
N GLU A 45 -18.55 26.02 1.00
CA GLU A 45 -19.67 26.48 0.17
C GLU A 45 -21.02 25.94 0.67
N ARG A 46 -21.07 24.66 1.07
CA ARG A 46 -22.32 23.96 1.42
C ARG A 46 -22.47 23.69 2.92
N GLY A 47 -21.48 24.04 3.72
CA GLY A 47 -21.45 23.69 5.15
C GLY A 47 -21.39 22.18 5.39
N ILE A 48 -22.13 21.71 6.39
CA ILE A 48 -22.26 20.28 6.71
C ILE A 48 -23.48 19.71 5.96
N CYS A 49 -23.23 18.64 5.20
CA CYS A 49 -24.26 17.92 4.46
C CYS A 49 -24.19 16.43 4.77
N GLN A 50 -25.35 15.77 4.76
CA GLN A 50 -25.45 14.32 4.84
C GLN A 50 -25.96 13.76 3.50
N ILE A 51 -25.37 12.65 3.07
CA ILE A 51 -25.69 11.96 1.83
C ILE A 51 -25.97 10.50 2.20
N GLN A 52 -27.19 10.03 1.89
CA GLN A 52 -27.50 8.61 1.95
C GLN A 52 -27.02 7.96 0.65
N ALA A 53 -26.17 6.96 0.75
CA ALA A 53 -25.66 6.21 -0.38
C ALA A 53 -26.25 4.80 -0.42
N ASP A 54 -26.47 4.27 -1.62
CA ASP A 54 -26.86 2.86 -1.81
C ASP A 54 -25.64 1.95 -1.67
N ALA A 55 -24.46 2.40 -2.15
CA ALA A 55 -23.17 1.75 -1.97
C ALA A 55 -22.07 2.78 -1.78
N ILE A 56 -20.99 2.40 -1.11
CA ILE A 56 -19.79 3.24 -0.88
C ILE A 56 -18.55 2.50 -1.33
N VAL A 57 -17.68 3.16 -2.11
CA VAL A 57 -16.33 2.66 -2.42
C VAL A 57 -15.31 3.51 -1.66
N LEU A 58 -14.60 2.89 -0.72
CA LEU A 58 -13.51 3.52 0.03
C LEU A 58 -12.25 3.52 -0.84
N ALA A 59 -11.78 4.71 -1.22
CA ALA A 59 -10.61 4.89 -2.07
C ALA A 59 -9.70 6.03 -1.56
N MET A 60 -9.61 6.21 -0.23
CA MET A 60 -8.93 7.33 0.42
C MET A 60 -7.40 7.25 0.32
N GLY A 61 -6.85 6.13 -0.16
CA GLY A 61 -5.41 5.96 -0.31
C GLY A 61 -4.67 5.76 1.02
N CYS A 62 -3.45 6.28 1.07
CA CYS A 62 -2.56 6.14 2.22
C CYS A 62 -1.75 7.42 2.43
N ARG A 63 -1.17 7.58 3.62
CA ARG A 63 -0.19 8.62 3.93
C ARG A 63 1.16 8.02 4.30
N GLU A 64 2.21 8.79 4.15
CA GLU A 64 3.54 8.39 4.60
C GLU A 64 3.62 8.35 6.12
N ARG A 65 4.37 7.39 6.65
CA ARG A 65 4.64 7.31 8.09
C ARG A 65 5.48 8.52 8.53
N PRO A 66 4.99 9.37 9.43
CA PRO A 66 5.69 10.58 9.84
C PRO A 66 6.83 10.27 10.82
N ARG A 67 7.77 11.22 10.96
CA ARG A 67 8.89 11.12 11.92
C ARG A 67 8.41 10.81 13.35
N GLY A 68 7.27 11.37 13.77
CA GLY A 68 6.72 11.15 15.10
C GLY A 68 6.41 9.68 15.43
N ALA A 69 6.14 8.86 14.43
CA ALA A 69 5.88 7.43 14.60
C ALA A 69 7.14 6.58 14.75
N LEU A 70 8.34 7.15 14.49
CA LEU A 70 9.61 6.41 14.53
C LEU A 70 10.33 6.53 15.87
N ASN A 71 9.96 7.50 16.71
CA ASN A 71 10.59 7.76 18.02
C ASN A 71 12.12 7.90 17.99
N ILE A 72 12.69 8.43 16.88
CA ILE A 72 14.13 8.62 16.75
C ILE A 72 14.59 9.67 17.78
N PRO A 73 15.60 9.37 18.64
CA PRO A 73 16.16 10.30 19.61
C PRO A 73 16.73 11.58 18.97
N GLY A 74 16.63 12.69 19.65
CA GLY A 74 17.12 13.99 19.22
C GLY A 74 16.02 15.05 19.15
N TYR A 75 16.42 16.25 18.73
CA TYR A 75 15.49 17.36 18.55
C TYR A 75 14.60 17.16 17.31
N ARG A 76 13.66 18.08 17.11
CA ARG A 76 12.81 18.15 15.89
C ARG A 76 13.20 19.37 15.04
N PRO A 77 14.42 19.40 14.47
CA PRO A 77 14.88 20.52 13.67
C PRO A 77 14.17 20.56 12.31
N ALA A 78 14.29 21.69 11.60
CA ALA A 78 13.99 21.74 10.17
C ALA A 78 14.93 20.82 9.39
N GLY A 79 14.53 20.39 8.18
CA GLY A 79 15.33 19.50 7.31
C GLY A 79 14.97 18.02 7.44
N ILE A 80 13.89 17.67 8.17
CA ILE A 80 13.35 16.31 8.20
C ILE A 80 12.05 16.31 7.41
N TYR A 81 12.01 15.52 6.33
CA TYR A 81 10.84 15.42 5.45
C TYR A 81 10.52 13.94 5.18
N THR A 82 9.27 13.64 4.88
CA THR A 82 8.95 12.39 4.20
C THR A 82 9.40 12.47 2.74
N ALA A 83 9.67 11.34 2.12
CA ALA A 83 10.15 11.32 0.74
C ALA A 83 9.14 11.93 -0.24
N GLY A 84 7.83 11.69 -0.03
CA GLY A 84 6.78 12.32 -0.85
C GLY A 84 6.65 13.81 -0.63
N THR A 85 6.86 14.32 0.59
CA THR A 85 6.94 15.77 0.82
C THR A 85 8.12 16.40 0.09
N ALA A 86 9.29 15.74 0.12
CA ALA A 86 10.46 16.20 -0.63
C ALA A 86 10.20 16.15 -2.15
N GLN A 87 9.52 15.11 -2.63
CA GLN A 87 9.11 14.99 -4.03
C GLN A 87 8.24 16.16 -4.48
N ARG A 88 7.24 16.52 -3.66
CA ARG A 88 6.38 17.67 -3.93
C ARG A 88 7.20 18.96 -3.99
N LEU A 89 8.06 19.22 -3.00
CA LEU A 89 8.90 20.42 -2.97
C LEU A 89 9.76 20.55 -4.23
N VAL A 90 10.40 19.46 -4.66
CA VAL A 90 11.26 19.46 -5.84
C VAL A 90 10.46 19.57 -7.14
N ASN A 91 9.44 18.72 -7.32
CA ASN A 91 8.78 18.56 -8.61
C ASN A 91 7.70 19.60 -8.87
N MET A 92 7.01 20.10 -7.83
CA MET A 92 5.89 21.03 -7.98
C MET A 92 6.24 22.45 -7.56
N GLU A 93 7.01 22.59 -6.49
CA GLU A 93 7.31 23.92 -5.91
C GLU A 93 8.67 24.46 -6.38
N GLY A 94 9.53 23.61 -6.99
CA GLY A 94 10.86 24.02 -7.46
C GLY A 94 11.88 24.29 -6.35
N TYR A 95 11.65 23.73 -5.14
CA TYR A 95 12.54 23.92 -4.00
C TYR A 95 13.40 22.69 -3.75
N LEU A 96 14.70 22.89 -3.56
CA LEU A 96 15.60 21.85 -3.11
C LEU A 96 15.57 21.80 -1.56
N PRO A 97 15.10 20.69 -0.91
CA PRO A 97 14.96 20.60 0.55
C PRO A 97 16.27 20.75 1.32
N GLY A 98 17.39 20.35 0.71
CA GLY A 98 18.74 20.48 1.23
C GLY A 98 19.78 19.94 0.26
N ARG A 99 21.06 20.02 0.64
CA ARG A 99 22.19 19.69 -0.25
C ARG A 99 22.94 18.44 0.18
N GLU A 100 23.03 18.17 1.48
CA GLU A 100 23.65 16.98 2.05
C GLU A 100 22.53 16.10 2.64
N VAL A 101 22.23 14.99 1.98
CA VAL A 101 21.01 14.22 2.21
C VAL A 101 21.33 12.82 2.73
N VAL A 102 20.66 12.40 3.78
CA VAL A 102 20.56 11.00 4.20
C VAL A 102 19.12 10.55 4.04
N ILE A 103 18.92 9.35 3.52
CA ILE A 103 17.57 8.76 3.33
C ILE A 103 17.43 7.55 4.24
N LEU A 104 16.37 7.50 5.03
CA LEU A 104 15.98 6.34 5.83
C LEU A 104 14.81 5.61 5.16
N GLY A 105 15.04 4.36 4.81
CA GLY A 105 14.11 3.49 4.09
C GLY A 105 14.39 3.43 2.60
N SER A 106 14.39 2.22 2.06
CA SER A 106 14.65 1.90 0.65
C SER A 106 13.39 1.51 -0.15
N GLY A 107 12.24 2.03 0.26
CA GLY A 107 11.02 1.94 -0.56
C GLY A 107 11.16 2.75 -1.85
N ASP A 108 10.34 2.46 -2.86
CA ASP A 108 10.46 3.06 -4.20
C ASP A 108 10.53 4.59 -4.20
N ILE A 109 9.72 5.26 -3.38
CA ILE A 109 9.75 6.72 -3.29
C ILE A 109 11.09 7.22 -2.78
N GLY A 110 11.69 6.54 -1.79
CA GLY A 110 13.01 6.87 -1.25
C GLY A 110 14.12 6.69 -2.29
N LEU A 111 14.08 5.59 -3.05
CA LEU A 111 15.03 5.32 -4.14
C LEU A 111 14.90 6.37 -5.27
N ILE A 112 13.69 6.65 -5.70
CA ILE A 112 13.41 7.66 -6.73
C ILE A 112 13.88 9.04 -6.26
N MET A 113 13.66 9.38 -5.00
CA MET A 113 14.11 10.66 -4.45
C MET A 113 15.63 10.73 -4.28
N ALA A 114 16.31 9.63 -4.00
CA ALA A 114 17.78 9.59 -4.02
C ALA A 114 18.32 10.03 -5.36
N ARG A 115 17.84 9.44 -6.45
CA ARG A 115 18.17 9.83 -7.82
C ARG A 115 17.75 11.28 -8.11
N ARG A 116 16.51 11.66 -7.77
CA ARG A 116 15.97 12.97 -8.08
C ARG A 116 16.76 14.10 -7.41
N MET A 117 17.06 13.96 -6.11
CA MET A 117 17.85 14.93 -5.36
C MET A 117 19.27 15.09 -5.96
N THR A 118 19.89 13.98 -6.38
CA THR A 118 21.20 14.00 -7.05
C THR A 118 21.14 14.76 -8.38
N LEU A 119 20.11 14.55 -9.19
CA LEU A 119 19.93 15.26 -10.46
C LEU A 119 19.70 16.77 -10.26
N GLU A 120 19.12 17.19 -9.15
CA GLU A 120 18.93 18.58 -8.78
C GLU A 120 20.17 19.20 -8.08
N GLY A 121 21.28 18.45 -8.00
CA GLY A 121 22.57 18.93 -7.48
C GLY A 121 22.75 18.78 -5.97
N ALA A 122 21.95 17.97 -5.30
CA ALA A 122 22.24 17.54 -3.93
C ALA A 122 23.18 16.32 -3.92
N HIS A 123 23.89 16.15 -2.81
CA HIS A 123 24.70 14.97 -2.55
C HIS A 123 23.93 14.03 -1.60
N VAL A 124 23.64 12.82 -2.07
CA VAL A 124 22.99 11.78 -1.24
C VAL A 124 24.08 10.90 -0.64
N ASN A 125 24.32 11.07 0.65
CA ASN A 125 25.41 10.39 1.37
C ASN A 125 25.17 8.88 1.46
N VAL A 126 23.94 8.47 1.76
CA VAL A 126 23.57 7.07 2.00
C VAL A 126 22.05 6.90 2.02
N VAL A 127 21.59 5.73 1.58
CA VAL A 127 20.27 5.19 1.87
C VAL A 127 20.43 4.10 2.90
N ALA A 128 19.76 4.23 4.06
CA ALA A 128 19.78 3.24 5.13
C ALA A 128 18.44 2.48 5.17
N GLU A 129 18.50 1.16 5.26
CA GLU A 129 17.31 0.28 5.31
C GLU A 129 17.37 -0.59 6.57
N LEU A 130 16.27 -0.57 7.32
CA LEU A 130 16.13 -1.36 8.55
C LEU A 130 16.20 -2.87 8.29
N MET A 131 15.60 -3.30 7.18
CA MET A 131 15.53 -4.71 6.81
C MET A 131 16.85 -5.20 6.16
N PRO A 132 17.12 -6.52 6.18
CA PRO A 132 18.28 -7.08 5.46
C PRO A 132 18.07 -7.16 3.93
N TYR A 133 17.03 -6.52 3.42
CA TYR A 133 16.69 -6.40 1.99
C TYR A 133 16.03 -5.07 1.72
N SER A 134 16.12 -4.59 0.47
CA SER A 134 15.41 -3.37 0.06
C SER A 134 13.92 -3.62 -0.10
N GLY A 135 13.12 -2.63 0.32
CA GLY A 135 11.65 -2.63 0.14
C GLY A 135 11.18 -2.14 -1.24
N GLY A 136 12.08 -1.60 -2.07
CA GLY A 136 11.77 -1.12 -3.41
C GLY A 136 12.05 -2.15 -4.50
N LEU A 137 11.54 -1.87 -5.70
CA LEU A 137 11.73 -2.70 -6.88
C LEU A 137 13.21 -2.79 -7.26
N LYS A 138 13.67 -3.98 -7.65
CA LYS A 138 15.08 -4.22 -8.03
C LYS A 138 15.58 -3.25 -9.11
N ARG A 139 14.75 -2.92 -10.10
CA ARG A 139 15.10 -1.94 -11.13
C ARG A 139 15.39 -0.55 -10.56
N ASN A 140 14.68 -0.15 -9.49
CA ASN A 140 14.87 1.16 -8.86
C ASN A 140 16.16 1.19 -8.04
N ILE A 141 16.59 0.07 -7.46
CA ILE A 141 17.91 -0.03 -6.81
C ILE A 141 18.99 0.29 -7.84
N VAL A 142 18.99 -0.39 -8.99
CA VAL A 142 19.98 -0.16 -10.05
C VAL A 142 19.93 1.26 -10.58
N GLN A 143 18.76 1.70 -11.06
CA GLN A 143 18.61 2.99 -11.75
C GLN A 143 18.69 4.21 -10.83
N CYS A 144 18.47 4.05 -9.53
CA CYS A 144 18.44 5.18 -8.61
C CYS A 144 19.63 5.21 -7.65
N LEU A 145 20.29 4.10 -7.39
CA LEU A 145 21.44 4.05 -6.49
C LEU A 145 22.71 3.64 -7.23
N ASP A 146 22.76 2.46 -7.86
CA ASP A 146 23.96 1.92 -8.48
C ASP A 146 24.49 2.83 -9.59
N ASP A 147 23.63 3.32 -10.48
CA ASP A 147 23.99 4.23 -11.57
C ASP A 147 24.54 5.60 -11.08
N TYR A 148 24.25 5.97 -9.84
CA TYR A 148 24.71 7.22 -9.20
C TYR A 148 25.77 7.01 -8.12
N GLY A 149 26.18 5.77 -7.86
CA GLY A 149 27.16 5.44 -6.82
C GLY A 149 26.68 5.75 -5.40
N ILE A 150 25.37 5.77 -5.16
CA ILE A 150 24.77 6.03 -3.85
C ILE A 150 24.79 4.75 -3.01
N PRO A 151 25.44 4.72 -1.84
CA PRO A 151 25.54 3.52 -1.03
C PRO A 151 24.19 3.16 -0.39
N LEU A 152 23.84 1.86 -0.44
CA LEU A 152 22.71 1.26 0.27
C LEU A 152 23.24 0.47 1.47
N LYS A 153 22.85 0.85 2.68
CA LYS A 153 23.15 0.13 3.92
C LYS A 153 21.92 -0.62 4.42
N LEU A 154 21.91 -1.92 4.22
CA LEU A 154 20.89 -2.83 4.75
C LEU A 154 21.14 -3.13 6.23
N SER A 155 20.10 -3.50 6.98
CA SER A 155 20.15 -3.73 8.43
C SER A 155 20.72 -2.53 9.19
N HIS A 156 20.35 -1.29 8.80
CA HIS A 156 20.77 -0.06 9.45
C HIS A 156 19.58 0.86 9.71
N THR A 157 19.65 1.64 10.79
CA THR A 157 18.65 2.63 11.11
C THR A 157 19.26 3.91 11.68
N VAL A 158 18.51 5.00 11.67
CA VAL A 158 18.90 6.25 12.35
C VAL A 158 18.63 6.12 13.85
N VAL A 159 19.66 6.19 14.64
CA VAL A 159 19.58 6.11 16.12
C VAL A 159 19.62 7.48 16.78
N LYS A 160 20.08 8.52 16.10
CA LYS A 160 20.13 9.88 16.63
C LYS A 160 20.10 10.93 15.54
N ILE A 161 19.36 12.02 15.80
CA ILE A 161 19.32 13.23 14.97
C ILE A 161 20.07 14.32 15.70
N HIS A 162 21.03 14.97 15.03
CA HIS A 162 21.82 16.09 15.51
C HIS A 162 21.31 17.41 14.91
N GLY A 163 21.55 18.50 15.67
CA GLY A 163 21.08 19.83 15.30
C GLY A 163 19.81 20.22 16.03
N LYS A 164 19.68 21.50 16.36
CA LYS A 164 18.56 22.06 17.13
C LYS A 164 17.62 22.90 16.27
N LYS A 165 18.17 23.77 15.41
CA LYS A 165 17.37 24.61 14.49
C LYS A 165 17.13 23.88 13.16
N ARG A 166 18.18 23.31 12.60
CA ARG A 166 18.17 22.49 11.40
C ARG A 166 18.96 21.21 11.65
N VAL A 167 18.75 20.18 10.84
CA VAL A 167 19.56 18.95 10.86
C VAL A 167 21.02 19.33 10.54
N GLU A 168 21.96 18.88 11.36
CA GLU A 168 23.40 19.04 11.20
C GLU A 168 24.07 17.68 10.94
N GLY A 169 23.34 16.61 11.15
CA GLY A 169 23.75 15.25 10.90
C GLY A 169 22.83 14.22 11.53
N VAL A 170 23.06 12.97 11.17
CA VAL A 170 22.41 11.80 11.79
C VAL A 170 23.45 10.75 12.16
N THR A 171 23.16 9.97 13.17
CA THR A 171 23.92 8.76 13.48
C THR A 171 23.12 7.55 13.03
N LEU A 172 23.73 6.72 12.18
CA LEU A 172 23.23 5.39 11.82
C LEU A 172 23.85 4.35 12.75
N ALA A 173 23.14 3.25 12.97
CA ALA A 173 23.72 2.05 13.58
C ALA A 173 23.19 0.80 12.86
N GLN A 174 23.99 -0.26 12.86
CA GLN A 174 23.56 -1.57 12.43
C GLN A 174 22.51 -2.12 13.40
N VAL A 175 21.57 -2.93 12.90
CA VAL A 175 20.56 -3.59 13.72
C VAL A 175 20.69 -5.10 13.69
N ASP A 176 20.29 -5.75 14.79
CA ASP A 176 20.18 -7.20 14.90
C ASP A 176 18.90 -7.74 14.20
N ALA A 177 18.74 -9.07 14.23
CA ALA A 177 17.57 -9.74 13.63
C ALA A 177 16.23 -9.33 14.27
N GLN A 178 16.23 -8.71 15.46
CA GLN A 178 15.07 -8.15 16.14
C GLN A 178 14.91 -6.64 15.90
N ALA A 179 15.63 -6.09 14.92
CA ALA A 179 15.67 -4.67 14.57
C ALA A 179 16.13 -3.75 15.71
N ARG A 180 16.96 -4.24 16.64
CA ARG A 180 17.53 -3.46 17.73
C ARG A 180 18.93 -2.98 17.36
N PRO A 181 19.27 -1.68 17.58
CA PRO A 181 20.59 -1.16 17.30
C PRO A 181 21.69 -1.91 18.06
N ILE A 182 22.78 -2.23 17.36
CA ILE A 182 23.96 -2.91 17.90
C ILE A 182 24.94 -1.84 18.40
N PRO A 183 25.25 -1.77 19.72
CA PRO A 183 26.20 -0.82 20.26
C PRO A 183 27.60 -0.97 19.65
N GLY A 184 28.28 0.15 19.39
CA GLY A 184 29.63 0.17 18.80
C GLY A 184 29.65 0.11 17.26
N THR A 185 28.47 0.15 16.61
CA THR A 185 28.35 0.20 15.15
C THR A 185 27.88 1.57 14.65
N GLU A 186 27.90 2.58 15.53
CA GLU A 186 27.42 3.92 15.23
C GLU A 186 28.32 4.63 14.23
N GLU A 187 27.72 5.15 13.16
CA GLU A 187 28.37 5.96 12.15
C GLU A 187 27.69 7.32 12.03
N PHE A 188 28.46 8.39 12.12
CA PHE A 188 27.95 9.74 11.94
C PHE A 188 28.01 10.18 10.48
N TYR A 189 26.90 10.71 9.97
CA TYR A 189 26.77 11.33 8.66
C TYR A 189 26.40 12.80 8.82
N ALA A 190 27.30 13.70 8.42
CA ALA A 190 27.00 15.13 8.32
C ALA A 190 25.98 15.32 7.21
N CYS A 191 24.84 15.94 7.52
CA CYS A 191 23.80 16.23 6.55
C CYS A 191 22.92 17.38 7.02
N ASP A 192 22.30 18.09 6.10
CA ASP A 192 21.34 19.16 6.36
C ASP A 192 19.89 18.68 6.16
N THR A 193 19.72 17.47 5.63
CA THR A 193 18.41 16.91 5.31
C THR A 193 18.35 15.40 5.56
N LEU A 194 17.31 14.97 6.27
CA LEU A 194 16.93 13.58 6.45
C LEU A 194 15.59 13.33 5.75
N LEU A 195 15.58 12.46 4.74
CA LEU A 195 14.36 11.98 4.10
C LEU A 195 13.91 10.67 4.71
N LEU A 196 12.61 10.54 4.91
CA LEU A 196 11.98 9.34 5.49
C LEU A 196 11.13 8.64 4.43
N SER A 197 11.51 7.42 4.06
CA SER A 197 10.77 6.50 3.18
C SER A 197 10.47 5.19 3.92
N VAL A 198 9.80 5.31 5.07
CA VAL A 198 9.67 4.26 6.09
C VAL A 198 8.30 3.58 6.09
N GLY A 199 7.69 3.51 4.93
CA GLY A 199 6.41 2.86 4.70
C GLY A 199 5.23 3.81 4.72
N LEU A 200 4.11 3.26 4.28
CA LEU A 200 2.83 3.95 4.11
C LEU A 200 1.81 3.44 5.12
N LEU A 201 0.89 4.30 5.50
CA LEU A 201 -0.22 4.00 6.41
C LEU A 201 -1.53 4.17 5.64
N PRO A 202 -2.30 3.10 5.40
CA PRO A 202 -3.63 3.19 4.82
C PRO A 202 -4.55 4.11 5.64
N GLU A 203 -5.31 4.98 4.96
CA GLU A 203 -6.19 5.98 5.59
C GLU A 203 -7.53 5.35 5.97
N ASN A 204 -7.59 4.70 7.13
CA ASN A 204 -8.73 3.90 7.57
C ASN A 204 -9.47 4.48 8.80
N GLU A 205 -9.36 5.76 9.08
CA GLU A 205 -10.13 6.41 10.13
C GLU A 205 -11.65 6.32 9.84
N LEU A 206 -12.07 6.66 8.62
CA LEU A 206 -13.47 6.56 8.19
C LEU A 206 -13.97 5.11 8.12
N SER A 207 -13.11 4.18 7.72
CA SER A 207 -13.44 2.75 7.73
C SER A 207 -13.77 2.26 9.14
N ARG A 208 -13.00 2.70 10.15
CA ARG A 208 -13.27 2.36 11.57
C ARG A 208 -14.56 3.00 12.07
N GLN A 209 -14.87 4.23 11.67
CA GLN A 209 -16.14 4.89 12.02
C GLN A 209 -17.33 4.11 11.45
N ALA A 210 -17.22 3.64 10.21
CA ALA A 210 -18.19 2.75 9.58
C ALA A 210 -18.20 1.31 10.16
N GLN A 211 -17.39 1.02 11.18
CA GLN A 211 -17.26 -0.29 11.84
C GLN A 211 -16.70 -1.40 10.93
N VAL A 212 -16.01 -1.04 9.87
CA VAL A 212 -15.33 -2.00 8.98
C VAL A 212 -14.15 -2.65 9.70
N SER A 213 -14.07 -3.97 9.66
CA SER A 213 -12.96 -4.74 10.22
C SER A 213 -11.70 -4.59 9.40
N LEU A 214 -10.56 -4.38 10.07
CA LEU A 214 -9.28 -4.18 9.42
C LEU A 214 -8.36 -5.39 9.58
N ASN A 215 -7.59 -5.67 8.54
CA ASN A 215 -6.53 -6.67 8.56
C ASN A 215 -5.36 -6.17 9.44
N PRO A 216 -4.93 -6.91 10.47
CA PRO A 216 -3.86 -6.46 11.37
C PRO A 216 -2.49 -6.35 10.69
N VAL A 217 -2.30 -6.98 9.51
CA VAL A 217 -1.04 -6.96 8.77
C VAL A 217 -0.96 -5.76 7.83
N THR A 218 -2.03 -5.49 7.05
CA THR A 218 -2.07 -4.40 6.09
C THR A 218 -2.60 -3.10 6.68
N ASN A 219 -3.37 -3.16 7.78
CA ASN A 219 -4.21 -2.08 8.32
C ASN A 219 -5.28 -1.58 7.34
N GLY A 220 -5.56 -2.30 6.26
CA GLY A 220 -6.65 -2.06 5.33
C GLY A 220 -7.88 -2.90 5.65
N PRO A 221 -9.05 -2.62 5.05
CA PRO A 221 -10.26 -3.40 5.21
C PRO A 221 -10.08 -4.89 4.92
N LEU A 222 -10.77 -5.75 5.66
CA LEU A 222 -10.98 -7.13 5.27
C LEU A 222 -12.04 -7.15 4.16
N VAL A 223 -11.73 -7.76 3.03
CA VAL A 223 -12.63 -7.80 1.87
C VAL A 223 -12.77 -9.22 1.31
N ASP A 224 -13.90 -9.45 0.64
CA ASP A 224 -14.16 -10.63 -0.16
C ASP A 224 -13.64 -10.50 -1.61
N GLU A 225 -13.96 -11.46 -2.47
CA GLU A 225 -13.57 -11.47 -3.89
C GLU A 225 -14.21 -10.36 -4.72
N ASN A 226 -15.28 -9.74 -4.24
CA ASN A 226 -15.93 -8.58 -4.86
C ASN A 226 -15.38 -7.25 -4.34
N LEU A 227 -14.39 -7.31 -3.41
CA LEU A 227 -13.85 -6.16 -2.67
C LEU A 227 -14.88 -5.50 -1.74
N GLU A 228 -15.96 -6.23 -1.38
CA GLU A 228 -16.91 -5.84 -0.36
C GLU A 228 -16.32 -6.13 1.02
N THR A 229 -16.52 -5.20 1.95
CA THR A 229 -16.08 -5.35 3.34
C THR A 229 -17.07 -6.21 4.13
N ASP A 230 -16.79 -6.41 5.42
CA ASP A 230 -17.74 -7.04 6.34
C ASP A 230 -18.95 -6.14 6.71
N VAL A 231 -18.98 -4.92 6.21
CA VAL A 231 -20.12 -4.00 6.29
C VAL A 231 -20.79 -3.92 4.92
N GLU A 232 -22.03 -4.40 4.85
CA GLU A 232 -22.79 -4.54 3.63
C GLU A 232 -22.90 -3.22 2.83
N GLY A 233 -22.60 -3.30 1.52
CA GLY A 233 -22.62 -2.16 0.60
C GLY A 233 -21.45 -1.19 0.73
N ILE A 234 -20.41 -1.55 1.53
CA ILE A 234 -19.17 -0.80 1.63
C ILE A 234 -18.03 -1.61 1.02
N PHE A 235 -17.41 -1.06 0.00
CA PHE A 235 -16.31 -1.66 -0.78
C PHE A 235 -15.02 -0.89 -0.53
N ALA A 236 -13.86 -1.53 -0.77
CA ALA A 236 -12.57 -0.87 -0.64
C ALA A 236 -11.61 -1.25 -1.76
N CYS A 237 -10.81 -0.28 -2.25
CA CYS A 237 -9.81 -0.52 -3.29
C CYS A 237 -8.63 0.44 -3.20
N GLY A 238 -7.52 0.08 -3.82
CA GLY A 238 -6.31 0.89 -3.85
C GLY A 238 -5.57 0.92 -2.51
N ASN A 239 -4.78 1.96 -2.28
CA ASN A 239 -3.85 2.01 -1.13
C ASN A 239 -4.52 2.10 0.24
N VAL A 240 -5.81 2.37 0.33
CA VAL A 240 -6.59 2.25 1.58
C VAL A 240 -6.78 0.79 1.97
N LEU A 241 -6.86 -0.12 0.99
CA LEU A 241 -7.01 -1.57 1.19
C LEU A 241 -5.66 -2.24 1.46
N HIS A 242 -4.71 -2.07 0.56
CA HIS A 242 -3.31 -2.46 0.73
C HIS A 242 -2.41 -1.65 -0.20
N VAL A 243 -1.15 -1.45 0.18
CA VAL A 243 -0.23 -0.62 -0.60
C VAL A 243 0.19 -1.35 -1.87
N HIS A 244 0.03 -0.69 -3.02
CA HIS A 244 0.38 -1.19 -4.34
C HIS A 244 1.74 -0.66 -4.81
N ASP A 245 2.40 -1.44 -5.68
CA ASP A 245 3.66 -1.05 -6.34
C ASP A 245 3.42 -0.38 -7.69
N LEU A 246 2.32 -0.74 -8.36
CA LEU A 246 1.98 -0.29 -9.71
C LEU A 246 0.55 0.27 -9.75
N VAL A 247 0.38 1.40 -10.44
CA VAL A 247 -0.93 2.03 -10.64
C VAL A 247 -1.89 1.17 -11.47
N ASP A 248 -1.35 0.30 -12.33
CA ASP A 248 -2.16 -0.64 -13.12
C ASP A 248 -2.98 -1.57 -12.21
N PHE A 249 -2.36 -2.07 -11.14
CA PHE A 249 -3.06 -2.91 -10.15
C PHE A 249 -4.12 -2.14 -9.37
N VAL A 250 -3.87 -0.86 -9.08
CA VAL A 250 -4.86 0.03 -8.45
C VAL A 250 -6.06 0.22 -9.38
N SER A 251 -5.82 0.48 -10.66
CA SER A 251 -6.87 0.71 -11.66
C SER A 251 -7.73 -0.54 -11.89
N GLU A 252 -7.11 -1.72 -11.96
CA GLU A 252 -7.81 -3.00 -12.07
C GLU A 252 -8.70 -3.25 -10.83
N GLU A 253 -8.16 -3.05 -9.65
CA GLU A 253 -8.86 -3.23 -8.38
C GLU A 253 -10.02 -2.25 -8.24
N ALA A 254 -9.80 -0.96 -8.57
CA ALA A 254 -10.85 0.06 -8.56
C ALA A 254 -11.98 -0.26 -9.55
N THR A 255 -11.64 -0.81 -10.72
CA THR A 255 -12.64 -1.25 -11.70
C THR A 255 -13.51 -2.38 -11.16
N ARG A 256 -12.90 -3.35 -10.44
CA ARG A 256 -13.64 -4.46 -9.80
C ARG A 256 -14.56 -3.94 -8.70
N ALA A 257 -14.03 -3.11 -7.79
CA ALA A 257 -14.80 -2.54 -6.69
C ALA A 257 -15.98 -1.68 -7.20
N GLY A 258 -15.73 -0.84 -8.23
CA GLY A 258 -16.76 -0.01 -8.83
C GLY A 258 -17.88 -0.82 -9.49
N LYS A 259 -17.55 -1.91 -10.20
CA LYS A 259 -18.55 -2.81 -10.79
C LYS A 259 -19.37 -3.52 -9.71
N ALA A 260 -18.72 -4.08 -8.68
CA ALA A 260 -19.40 -4.76 -7.59
C ALA A 260 -20.33 -3.82 -6.81
N ALA A 261 -19.86 -2.61 -6.51
CA ALA A 261 -20.69 -1.59 -5.85
C ALA A 261 -21.91 -1.17 -6.70
N ALA A 262 -21.75 -1.04 -8.03
CA ALA A 262 -22.86 -0.73 -8.93
C ALA A 262 -23.89 -1.88 -9.00
N GLU A 263 -23.43 -3.13 -9.08
CA GLU A 263 -24.29 -4.31 -9.06
C GLU A 263 -25.05 -4.42 -7.74
N TYR A 264 -24.38 -4.11 -6.61
CA TYR A 264 -25.02 -4.06 -5.30
C TYR A 264 -26.12 -2.99 -5.25
N ALA A 265 -25.80 -1.76 -5.65
CA ALA A 265 -26.76 -0.65 -5.64
C ALA A 265 -28.00 -0.95 -6.53
N GLN A 266 -27.80 -1.56 -7.70
CA GLN A 266 -28.91 -1.95 -8.57
C GLN A 266 -29.83 -2.99 -7.92
N ARG A 267 -29.27 -4.00 -7.24
CA ARG A 267 -30.04 -5.01 -6.50
C ARG A 267 -30.83 -4.39 -5.35
N ALA A 268 -30.23 -3.48 -4.59
CA ALA A 268 -30.87 -2.77 -3.49
C ALA A 268 -32.10 -1.96 -3.96
N VAL A 269 -32.01 -1.28 -5.11
CA VAL A 269 -33.12 -0.54 -5.71
C VAL A 269 -34.27 -1.48 -6.15
N GLN A 270 -33.95 -2.67 -6.64
CA GLN A 270 -34.94 -3.65 -7.11
C GLN A 270 -35.63 -4.42 -5.98
N LYS A 271 -35.24 -4.18 -4.69
CA LYS A 271 -35.76 -4.88 -3.52
C LYS A 271 -35.76 -6.42 -3.64
N THR A 272 -34.82 -6.97 -4.37
CA THR A 272 -34.59 -8.42 -4.42
C THR A 272 -33.94 -8.84 -3.11
N GLU A 273 -34.74 -9.25 -2.13
CA GLU A 273 -34.25 -9.84 -0.90
C GLU A 273 -33.53 -11.16 -1.21
N HIS A 274 -32.23 -11.12 -1.18
CA HIS A 274 -31.43 -12.32 -1.01
C HIS A 274 -30.91 -12.32 0.42
N SER A 275 -31.77 -12.74 1.35
CA SER A 275 -31.36 -13.21 2.67
C SER A 275 -30.73 -14.61 2.52
N VAL A 276 -29.65 -14.70 1.81
CA VAL A 276 -28.74 -15.84 1.96
C VAL A 276 -27.76 -15.41 3.04
N THR A 277 -27.73 -16.12 4.15
CA THR A 277 -26.62 -16.09 5.11
C THR A 277 -25.38 -16.57 4.33
N GLU A 278 -24.74 -15.64 3.60
CA GLU A 278 -23.55 -15.94 2.81
C GLU A 278 -22.44 -16.29 3.78
N THR A 279 -22.05 -17.53 3.76
CA THR A 279 -20.98 -18.03 4.64
C THR A 279 -19.65 -17.86 3.93
N PHE A 280 -18.76 -17.06 4.54
CA PHE A 280 -17.40 -16.83 4.06
C PHE A 280 -16.42 -17.89 4.55
N VAL A 281 -15.35 -18.06 3.78
CA VAL A 281 -14.17 -18.83 4.16
C VAL A 281 -12.96 -17.93 4.08
N ARG A 282 -12.19 -17.84 5.17
CA ARG A 282 -10.96 -17.07 5.20
C ARG A 282 -9.86 -17.78 4.42
N ILE A 283 -9.08 -17.02 3.65
CA ILE A 283 -7.89 -17.53 2.97
C ILE A 283 -6.77 -17.64 4.01
N GLN A 284 -6.33 -18.87 4.27
CA GLN A 284 -5.22 -19.13 5.15
C GLN A 284 -3.91 -18.86 4.44
N SER A 285 -3.01 -18.10 5.05
CA SER A 285 -1.70 -17.73 4.52
C SER A 285 -0.62 -18.55 5.22
N GLU A 286 0.17 -19.33 4.47
CA GLU A 286 1.21 -20.22 4.99
C GLU A 286 2.52 -20.11 4.19
N GLY A 287 3.58 -20.79 4.67
CA GLY A 287 4.85 -20.94 3.96
C GLY A 287 5.55 -19.63 3.59
N GLY A 288 5.29 -18.54 4.32
CA GLY A 288 5.88 -17.25 4.04
C GLY A 288 4.99 -16.26 3.29
N VAL A 289 3.74 -16.62 2.99
CA VAL A 289 2.70 -15.66 2.58
C VAL A 289 2.33 -14.79 3.76
N ARG A 290 2.47 -13.47 3.62
CA ARG A 290 2.28 -12.52 4.71
C ARG A 290 0.81 -12.14 4.90
N TYR A 291 0.08 -11.95 3.81
CA TYR A 291 -1.35 -11.64 3.76
C TYR A 291 -1.89 -11.89 2.34
N THR A 292 -3.21 -11.94 2.19
CA THR A 292 -3.90 -12.04 0.91
C THR A 292 -4.97 -10.97 0.75
N VAL A 293 -5.24 -10.58 -0.50
CA VAL A 293 -6.39 -9.78 -0.92
C VAL A 293 -7.01 -10.47 -2.15
N PRO A 294 -8.27 -10.94 -2.03
CA PRO A 294 -9.14 -10.88 -0.86
C PRO A 294 -8.61 -11.67 0.34
N SER A 295 -9.14 -11.37 1.53
CA SER A 295 -8.82 -12.09 2.77
C SER A 295 -9.78 -13.22 3.09
N GLN A 296 -10.94 -13.21 2.44
CA GLN A 296 -12.01 -14.21 2.55
C GLN A 296 -12.74 -14.33 1.22
N ILE A 297 -13.46 -15.42 1.03
CA ILE A 297 -14.26 -15.67 -0.17
C ILE A 297 -15.59 -16.32 0.20
N HIS A 298 -16.59 -16.18 -0.65
CA HIS A 298 -17.81 -16.97 -0.55
C HIS A 298 -17.51 -18.46 -0.78
N ARG A 299 -18.28 -19.33 -0.10
CA ARG A 299 -18.10 -20.79 -0.22
C ARG A 299 -18.38 -21.35 -1.61
N LYS A 300 -19.16 -20.63 -2.41
CA LYS A 300 -19.40 -20.95 -3.82
C LYS A 300 -18.76 -19.91 -4.69
N GLN A 301 -17.90 -20.33 -5.58
CA GLN A 301 -17.23 -19.49 -6.56
C GLN A 301 -17.67 -19.91 -7.96
N GLU A 302 -18.21 -18.98 -8.71
CA GLU A 302 -18.67 -19.18 -10.08
C GLU A 302 -17.73 -18.57 -11.11
N LYS A 303 -16.79 -17.74 -10.65
CA LYS A 303 -15.83 -17.02 -11.50
C LYS A 303 -14.40 -17.31 -11.06
N GLY A 304 -13.45 -17.07 -11.96
CA GLY A 304 -12.05 -17.11 -11.59
C GLY A 304 -11.70 -16.08 -10.51
N LEU A 305 -10.79 -16.45 -9.61
CA LEU A 305 -10.38 -15.65 -8.46
C LEU A 305 -8.92 -15.22 -8.61
N ASN A 306 -8.65 -13.92 -8.62
CA ASN A 306 -7.30 -13.40 -8.54
C ASN A 306 -6.98 -13.03 -7.09
N ILE A 307 -6.00 -13.74 -6.50
CA ILE A 307 -5.50 -13.47 -5.16
C ILE A 307 -4.17 -12.71 -5.28
N ARG A 308 -4.11 -11.51 -4.72
CA ARG A 308 -2.88 -10.74 -4.52
C ARG A 308 -2.33 -10.98 -3.12
N PHE A 309 -1.00 -11.04 -3.01
CA PHE A 309 -0.36 -11.31 -1.74
C PHE A 309 1.08 -10.74 -1.72
N ARG A 310 1.67 -10.64 -0.54
CA ARG A 310 3.09 -10.39 -0.36
C ARG A 310 3.71 -11.51 0.47
N VAL A 311 5.01 -11.70 0.27
CA VAL A 311 5.80 -12.64 1.06
C VAL A 311 6.46 -11.93 2.24
N ASN A 312 6.88 -12.69 3.26
CA ASN A 312 7.52 -12.15 4.49
C ASN A 312 9.05 -12.21 4.47
N LYS A 313 9.65 -12.89 3.49
CA LYS A 313 11.09 -12.99 3.25
C LYS A 313 11.40 -13.02 1.76
N VAL A 314 12.66 -12.87 1.40
CA VAL A 314 13.12 -13.09 0.02
C VAL A 314 13.19 -14.59 -0.24
N PHE A 315 12.56 -15.02 -1.33
CA PHE A 315 12.61 -16.39 -1.85
C PHE A 315 13.46 -16.40 -3.13
N GLY A 316 14.33 -17.42 -3.27
CA GLY A 316 14.90 -17.81 -4.54
C GLY A 316 13.87 -18.50 -5.43
N ALA A 317 14.29 -19.57 -6.16
CA ALA A 317 13.36 -20.38 -6.92
C ALA A 317 12.33 -21.00 -5.97
N CYS A 318 11.04 -20.75 -6.26
CA CYS A 318 9.95 -21.12 -5.36
C CYS A 318 8.68 -21.46 -6.13
N LYS A 319 7.68 -21.94 -5.44
CA LYS A 319 6.35 -22.21 -5.97
C LYS A 319 5.26 -21.66 -5.07
N VAL A 320 4.21 -21.17 -5.69
CA VAL A 320 2.96 -20.76 -5.04
C VAL A 320 1.97 -21.89 -5.21
N GLN A 321 1.34 -22.32 -4.13
CA GLN A 321 0.39 -23.44 -4.12
C GLN A 321 -0.93 -22.97 -3.52
N VAL A 322 -2.02 -23.36 -4.14
CA VAL A 322 -3.39 -23.15 -3.64
C VAL A 322 -3.98 -24.52 -3.31
N TYR A 323 -4.47 -24.65 -2.09
CA TYR A 323 -5.19 -25.83 -1.64
C TYR A 323 -6.66 -25.47 -1.43
N LEU A 324 -7.56 -26.33 -1.90
CA LEU A 324 -8.99 -26.28 -1.66
C LEU A 324 -9.41 -27.55 -0.92
N ASN A 325 -10.03 -27.39 0.23
CA ASN A 325 -10.49 -28.50 1.07
C ASN A 325 -9.40 -29.54 1.36
N GLY A 326 -8.16 -29.07 1.55
CA GLY A 326 -6.98 -29.92 1.81
C GLY A 326 -6.28 -30.51 0.56
N GLU A 327 -6.87 -30.40 -0.62
CA GLU A 327 -6.29 -30.91 -1.88
C GLU A 327 -5.56 -29.80 -2.65
N LEU A 328 -4.42 -30.11 -3.26
CA LEU A 328 -3.68 -29.19 -4.12
C LEU A 328 -4.48 -28.92 -5.41
N ALA A 329 -5.01 -27.71 -5.51
CA ALA A 329 -5.84 -27.29 -6.63
C ALA A 329 -5.03 -26.59 -7.75
N LEU A 330 -3.99 -25.84 -7.38
CA LEU A 330 -3.16 -25.09 -8.32
C LEU A 330 -1.73 -24.94 -7.79
N GLU A 331 -0.75 -25.06 -8.70
CA GLU A 331 0.67 -24.75 -8.40
C GLU A 331 1.25 -23.87 -9.51
N LYS A 332 2.03 -22.85 -9.14
CA LYS A 332 2.75 -21.98 -10.06
C LYS A 332 4.18 -21.77 -9.60
N LYS A 333 5.16 -22.10 -10.44
CA LYS A 333 6.59 -21.88 -10.19
C LYS A 333 6.97 -20.42 -10.45
N LYS A 334 7.87 -19.90 -9.62
CA LYS A 334 8.45 -18.57 -9.74
C LYS A 334 9.96 -18.63 -9.62
N LYS A 335 10.66 -17.71 -10.30
CA LYS A 335 12.12 -17.60 -10.23
C LYS A 335 12.58 -16.97 -8.91
N SER A 336 11.78 -16.08 -8.37
CA SER A 336 12.02 -15.40 -7.10
C SER A 336 10.73 -14.72 -6.62
N ALA A 337 10.66 -14.39 -5.34
CA ALA A 337 9.65 -13.51 -4.76
C ALA A 337 10.29 -12.67 -3.65
N ALA A 338 9.90 -11.41 -3.51
CA ALA A 338 10.44 -10.49 -2.52
C ALA A 338 9.35 -9.71 -1.78
N PRO A 339 9.56 -9.35 -0.49
CA PRO A 339 8.54 -8.63 0.29
C PRO A 339 8.13 -7.27 -0.28
N GLY A 340 9.04 -6.62 -1.03
CA GLY A 340 8.79 -5.35 -1.70
C GLY A 340 7.91 -5.45 -2.95
N GLU A 341 7.69 -6.66 -3.49
CA GLU A 341 6.95 -6.89 -4.73
C GLU A 341 5.60 -7.53 -4.47
N MET A 342 4.55 -7.02 -5.14
CA MET A 342 3.22 -7.60 -5.09
C MET A 342 3.16 -8.83 -5.99
N GLU A 343 2.78 -9.95 -5.39
CA GLU A 343 2.57 -11.22 -6.07
C GLU A 343 1.08 -11.46 -6.35
N GLN A 344 0.80 -12.25 -7.37
CA GLN A 344 -0.57 -12.66 -7.67
C GLN A 344 -0.66 -14.08 -8.22
N ILE A 345 -1.79 -14.72 -7.92
CA ILE A 345 -2.16 -15.99 -8.47
C ILE A 345 -3.62 -15.96 -8.91
N LEU A 346 -3.85 -16.28 -10.17
CA LEU A 346 -5.19 -16.43 -10.72
C LEU A 346 -5.60 -17.90 -10.62
N ILE A 347 -6.68 -18.16 -9.90
CA ILE A 347 -7.35 -19.46 -9.84
C ILE A 347 -8.43 -19.42 -10.92
N PRO A 348 -8.32 -20.23 -11.99
CA PRO A 348 -9.31 -20.20 -13.06
C PRO A 348 -10.63 -20.85 -12.62
N GLU A 349 -11.72 -20.48 -13.30
CA GLU A 349 -13.09 -20.93 -13.01
C GLU A 349 -13.22 -22.47 -12.97
N ASN A 350 -12.61 -23.16 -13.91
CA ASN A 350 -12.64 -24.62 -14.00
C ASN A 350 -12.05 -25.38 -12.80
N VAL A 351 -11.32 -24.69 -11.93
CA VAL A 351 -10.82 -25.25 -10.66
C VAL A 351 -11.96 -25.30 -9.65
N PHE A 352 -12.80 -24.27 -9.63
CA PHE A 352 -13.96 -24.21 -8.73
C PHE A 352 -15.10 -25.11 -9.16
N GLU A 353 -15.30 -25.34 -10.45
CA GLU A 353 -16.31 -26.29 -10.98
C GLU A 353 -16.16 -27.70 -10.41
N LYS A 354 -14.95 -28.07 -9.98
CA LYS A 354 -14.65 -29.38 -9.38
C LYS A 354 -14.99 -29.48 -7.90
N VAL A 355 -15.34 -28.35 -7.27
CA VAL A 355 -15.58 -28.24 -5.82
C VAL A 355 -16.97 -27.70 -5.57
N ALA A 356 -17.87 -28.53 -5.09
CA ALA A 356 -19.26 -28.14 -4.83
C ALA A 356 -19.39 -27.04 -3.78
N GLU A 357 -18.52 -27.04 -2.76
CA GLU A 357 -18.46 -26.06 -1.69
C GLU A 357 -17.02 -25.94 -1.16
N ILE A 358 -16.53 -24.72 -1.03
CA ILE A 358 -15.24 -24.44 -0.41
C ILE A 358 -15.43 -24.36 1.10
N LYS A 359 -14.80 -25.27 1.83
CA LYS A 359 -14.78 -25.29 3.30
C LYS A 359 -13.48 -24.74 3.85
N GLU A 360 -12.41 -24.85 3.06
CA GLU A 360 -11.08 -24.38 3.38
C GLU A 360 -10.37 -23.92 2.10
N ILE A 361 -9.70 -22.80 2.17
CA ILE A 361 -8.76 -22.32 1.14
C ILE A 361 -7.46 -21.89 1.79
N ARG A 362 -6.33 -22.35 1.24
CA ARG A 362 -5.00 -22.06 1.74
C ARG A 362 -4.07 -21.67 0.60
N LEU A 363 -3.33 -20.57 0.81
CA LEU A 363 -2.26 -20.12 -0.07
C LEU A 363 -0.92 -20.29 0.63
N GLN A 364 -0.01 -21.00 -0.01
CA GLN A 364 1.30 -21.34 0.54
C GLN A 364 2.42 -21.03 -0.44
N MET A 365 3.58 -20.55 0.10
CA MET A 365 4.85 -20.46 -0.62
C MET A 365 5.79 -21.57 -0.15
N GLU A 366 6.49 -22.20 -1.10
CA GLU A 366 7.48 -23.24 -0.83
C GLU A 366 8.74 -22.99 -1.67
N GLU A 367 9.93 -23.13 -1.08
CA GLU A 367 11.21 -23.11 -1.81
C GLU A 367 11.39 -24.38 -2.62
N LEU A 368 12.00 -24.28 -3.84
CA LEU A 368 12.28 -25.41 -4.73
C LEU A 368 13.63 -26.03 -4.44
#